data_88f33e18a7de876c31148f2c0cd68d3b
#
_entry.id   88f33e18a7de876c31148f2c0cd68d3b
#
_cell.length_a   1.000
_cell.length_b   1.000
_cell.length_c   1.000
_cell.angle_alpha   90.00
_cell.angle_beta   90.00
_cell.angle_gamma   90.00
#
_symmetry.space_group_name_H-M   'P 1'
#
loop_
_entity.id
_entity.type
_entity.pdbx_description
1 polymer ?
#
loop_
_entity_poly.entity_id
_entity_poly.type
_entity_poly.pdbx_seq_one_letter_code
_entity_poly.pdbx_strand_id
1 'polypeptide(L)'
;MPNMSPNKVKMPEQDPNVRNKNFEEVSLGYTKEQAMEEATRCLNCKKPFCMDGCPVGVPIPEFIHHVAEGEFEEAYQTITRENALPAICGRVCPQENQCEGKCVRGIKTESVGIGRLERFVADYHREHGKPAELKIEKNGKKVAVIGSGPAGITCAGELAKKGYDVTVFEALHKTGGVLSYGIPEFRLPKKLVQSEVDGVAALGVDFETNVVVGRSITIDELQEQGYQGIFVGSGAGLPRFQGIPGENLNGVYAANEFLTRVNLMKGYQFPNHPTPVKVTDTVCVIGAGNVAMDAARTAKRLGAKNVYIVYRRGPEEVPARAEEVHHAKEEGIIFKLLTNPVKIEGEDGWVKSMECVEMELGEPDASGRRRPIAKEGSNFTIETGTVIVAIGQSPNPLIRHTTPGLACQSWGGIIVDEDSMKTSKDGVYAGGDVVTGAATVILAMGAGKKAAKAMDEYLQNK
;
A
#
# COMPACT_ATOMS: atom_id res chain seq x y z
N MET A 1 -0.29 -19.08 31.76
CA MET A 1 -0.03 -17.66 32.10
C MET A 1 0.63 -17.02 30.91
N PRO A 2 0.34 -15.74 30.59
CA PRO A 2 0.97 -15.05 29.48
C PRO A 2 2.51 -15.03 29.62
N ASN A 3 3.20 -15.18 28.49
CA ASN A 3 4.64 -15.01 28.41
C ASN A 3 4.99 -13.52 28.61
N MET A 4 5.73 -13.20 29.65
CA MET A 4 6.11 -11.83 30.01
C MET A 4 7.44 -11.37 29.40
N SER A 5 8.00 -12.11 28.44
CA SER A 5 9.19 -11.67 27.70
C SER A 5 9.05 -10.21 27.24
N PRO A 6 10.03 -9.32 27.49
CA PRO A 6 9.94 -7.92 27.09
C PRO A 6 10.02 -7.73 25.58
N ASN A 7 10.68 -8.61 24.86
CA ASN A 7 10.93 -8.49 23.44
C ASN A 7 10.00 -9.40 22.63
N LYS A 8 9.65 -8.99 21.41
CA LYS A 8 9.01 -9.83 20.41
C LYS A 8 9.93 -10.99 20.03
N VAL A 9 9.33 -12.10 19.64
CA VAL A 9 10.07 -13.15 18.93
C VAL A 9 10.65 -12.54 17.64
N LYS A 10 11.96 -12.73 17.42
CA LYS A 10 12.65 -12.15 16.28
C LYS A 10 12.11 -12.74 14.97
N MET A 11 11.73 -11.89 14.02
CA MET A 11 11.38 -12.33 12.67
C MET A 11 12.65 -12.78 11.94
N PRO A 12 12.67 -13.99 11.37
CA PRO A 12 13.77 -14.41 10.50
C PRO A 12 13.81 -13.56 9.22
N GLU A 13 15.00 -13.14 8.81
CA GLU A 13 15.21 -12.28 7.64
C GLU A 13 16.45 -12.72 6.87
N GLN A 14 16.49 -12.41 5.57
CA GLN A 14 17.69 -12.57 4.76
C GLN A 14 18.80 -11.63 5.24
N ASP A 15 20.06 -12.09 5.16
CA ASP A 15 21.23 -11.24 5.43
C ASP A 15 21.22 -9.97 4.53
N PRO A 16 21.47 -8.77 5.08
CA PRO A 16 21.42 -7.52 4.31
C PRO A 16 22.30 -7.48 3.06
N ASN A 17 23.49 -8.11 3.10
CA ASN A 17 24.42 -8.15 1.96
C ASN A 17 24.02 -9.18 0.89
N VAL A 18 23.10 -10.07 1.22
CA VAL A 18 22.51 -11.03 0.29
C VAL A 18 21.22 -10.45 -0.29
N ARG A 19 20.32 -9.98 0.57
CA ARG A 19 19.00 -9.50 0.14
C ARG A 19 19.05 -8.25 -0.73
N ASN A 20 20.07 -7.40 -0.60
CA ASN A 20 20.25 -6.22 -1.44
C ASN A 20 20.67 -6.51 -2.90
N LYS A 21 20.79 -7.79 -3.28
CA LYS A 21 21.19 -8.26 -4.62
C LYS A 21 20.16 -9.18 -5.27
N ASN A 22 19.03 -9.43 -4.60
CA ASN A 22 17.96 -10.28 -5.13
C ASN A 22 16.59 -9.66 -4.87
N PHE A 23 15.55 -10.23 -5.47
CA PHE A 23 14.16 -9.79 -5.32
C PHE A 23 13.30 -10.77 -4.51
N GLU A 24 13.94 -11.73 -3.83
CA GLU A 24 13.26 -12.65 -2.92
C GLU A 24 12.75 -11.91 -1.68
N GLU A 25 11.70 -12.44 -1.06
CA GLU A 25 11.07 -11.81 0.12
C GLU A 25 12.09 -11.66 1.27
N VAL A 26 12.20 -10.45 1.82
CA VAL A 26 13.19 -10.09 2.85
C VAL A 26 12.91 -10.80 4.17
N SER A 27 11.70 -10.63 4.69
CA SER A 27 11.27 -11.29 5.92
C SER A 27 10.79 -12.71 5.60
N LEU A 28 11.24 -13.71 6.33
CA LEU A 28 10.99 -15.13 6.02
C LEU A 28 9.76 -15.70 6.71
N GLY A 29 9.13 -14.95 7.63
CA GLY A 29 7.98 -15.41 8.39
C GLY A 29 8.37 -16.18 9.64
N TYR A 30 7.40 -16.43 10.52
CA TYR A 30 7.57 -17.29 11.71
C TYR A 30 7.44 -18.76 11.37
N THR A 31 8.16 -19.62 12.11
CA THR A 31 7.83 -21.04 12.23
C THR A 31 6.60 -21.21 13.12
N LYS A 32 6.00 -22.41 13.16
CA LYS A 32 4.89 -22.72 14.08
C LYS A 32 5.24 -22.44 15.54
N GLU A 33 6.42 -22.86 15.96
CA GLU A 33 6.93 -22.68 17.32
C GLU A 33 7.11 -21.21 17.65
N GLN A 34 7.69 -20.43 16.74
CA GLN A 34 7.86 -18.99 16.90
C GLN A 34 6.52 -18.25 16.98
N ALA A 35 5.56 -18.63 16.14
CA ALA A 35 4.23 -18.04 16.15
C ALA A 35 3.48 -18.35 17.45
N MET A 36 3.49 -19.59 17.90
CA MET A 36 2.87 -19.98 19.17
C MET A 36 3.56 -19.29 20.36
N GLU A 37 4.89 -19.19 20.37
CA GLU A 37 5.63 -18.46 21.40
C GLU A 37 5.23 -16.98 21.44
N GLU A 38 5.23 -16.29 20.30
CA GLU A 38 4.83 -14.88 20.22
C GLU A 38 3.35 -14.67 20.62
N ALA A 39 2.48 -15.58 20.23
CA ALA A 39 1.05 -15.52 20.56
C ALA A 39 0.82 -15.60 22.09
N THR A 40 1.62 -16.38 22.83
CA THR A 40 1.51 -16.45 24.30
C THR A 40 1.88 -15.14 25.01
N ARG A 41 2.48 -14.16 24.32
CA ARG A 41 2.71 -12.82 24.86
C ARG A 41 1.46 -11.96 24.94
N CYS A 42 0.38 -12.33 24.27
CA CYS A 42 -0.87 -11.61 24.31
C CYS A 42 -1.53 -11.73 25.69
N LEU A 43 -1.96 -10.60 26.25
CA LEU A 43 -2.60 -10.54 27.56
C LEU A 43 -4.12 -10.84 27.51
N ASN A 44 -4.68 -11.08 26.34
CA ASN A 44 -6.12 -11.26 26.13
C ASN A 44 -6.98 -10.21 26.89
N CYS A 45 -6.73 -8.93 26.59
CA CYS A 45 -7.28 -7.80 27.30
C CYS A 45 -8.82 -7.76 27.20
N LYS A 46 -9.52 -7.47 28.31
CA LYS A 46 -10.99 -7.26 28.31
C LYS A 46 -11.42 -6.06 27.44
N LYS A 47 -10.57 -5.05 27.32
CA LYS A 47 -10.72 -3.90 26.42
C LYS A 47 -9.52 -3.90 25.47
N PRO A 48 -9.62 -4.52 24.30
CA PRO A 48 -8.51 -4.73 23.39
C PRO A 48 -8.28 -3.50 22.50
N PHE A 49 -7.57 -2.49 22.98
CA PHE A 49 -7.24 -1.26 22.23
C PHE A 49 -6.54 -1.55 20.87
N CYS A 50 -5.90 -2.69 20.73
CA CYS A 50 -5.33 -3.10 19.46
C CYS A 50 -6.41 -3.24 18.36
N MET A 51 -7.63 -3.63 18.69
CA MET A 51 -8.75 -3.67 17.73
C MET A 51 -9.15 -2.27 17.28
N ASP A 52 -9.17 -1.29 18.20
CA ASP A 52 -9.45 0.13 17.86
C ASP A 52 -8.37 0.72 16.94
N GLY A 53 -7.18 0.11 16.92
CA GLY A 53 -6.10 0.47 16.02
C GLY A 53 -6.18 -0.19 14.65
N CYS A 54 -7.10 -1.12 14.42
CA CYS A 54 -7.26 -1.81 13.16
C CYS A 54 -8.40 -1.19 12.33
N PRO A 55 -8.13 -0.57 11.16
CA PRO A 55 -9.14 0.09 10.34
C PRO A 55 -10.27 -0.81 9.85
N VAL A 56 -10.08 -2.13 9.83
CA VAL A 56 -11.11 -3.10 9.43
C VAL A 56 -11.71 -3.86 10.61
N GLY A 57 -11.16 -3.70 11.83
CA GLY A 57 -11.73 -4.25 13.05
C GLY A 57 -11.46 -5.74 13.29
N VAL A 58 -10.30 -6.27 12.89
CA VAL A 58 -9.92 -7.68 13.13
C VAL A 58 -10.04 -8.04 14.61
N PRO A 59 -10.67 -9.20 14.98
CA PRO A 59 -10.76 -9.68 16.36
C PRO A 59 -9.39 -10.18 16.88
N ILE A 60 -8.47 -9.25 17.14
CA ILE A 60 -7.05 -9.53 17.38
C ILE A 60 -6.81 -10.48 18.56
N PRO A 61 -7.39 -10.30 19.77
CA PRO A 61 -7.14 -11.23 20.86
C PRO A 61 -7.66 -12.65 20.57
N GLU A 62 -8.77 -12.78 19.83
CA GLU A 62 -9.38 -14.05 19.47
C GLU A 62 -8.47 -14.87 18.54
N PHE A 63 -8.02 -14.27 17.41
CA PHE A 63 -7.16 -15.00 16.50
C PHE A 63 -5.80 -15.35 17.12
N ILE A 64 -5.25 -14.46 17.99
CA ILE A 64 -3.97 -14.72 18.67
C ILE A 64 -4.14 -15.87 19.69
N HIS A 65 -5.30 -15.96 20.33
CA HIS A 65 -5.59 -17.08 21.23
C HIS A 65 -5.58 -18.41 20.46
N HIS A 66 -6.25 -18.48 19.31
CA HIS A 66 -6.22 -19.65 18.44
C HIS A 66 -4.79 -20.03 18.01
N VAL A 67 -3.95 -19.02 17.68
CA VAL A 67 -2.54 -19.29 17.35
C VAL A 67 -1.80 -19.89 18.54
N ALA A 68 -2.03 -19.40 19.76
CA ALA A 68 -1.37 -19.92 20.97
C ALA A 68 -1.74 -21.37 21.28
N GLU A 69 -2.97 -21.79 20.92
CA GLU A 69 -3.47 -23.16 21.09
C GLU A 69 -3.12 -24.07 19.88
N GLY A 70 -2.51 -23.54 18.83
CA GLY A 70 -2.17 -24.27 17.60
C GLY A 70 -3.34 -24.46 16.62
N GLU A 71 -4.43 -23.75 16.81
CA GLU A 71 -5.66 -23.77 16.02
C GLU A 71 -5.56 -22.76 14.87
N PHE A 72 -4.66 -23.01 13.90
CA PHE A 72 -4.29 -22.01 12.89
C PHE A 72 -5.39 -21.74 11.86
N GLU A 73 -6.23 -22.74 11.54
CA GLU A 73 -7.36 -22.54 10.62
C GLU A 73 -8.48 -21.71 11.27
N GLU A 74 -8.76 -21.93 12.54
CA GLU A 74 -9.69 -21.13 13.35
C GLU A 74 -9.19 -19.67 13.46
N ALA A 75 -7.89 -19.49 13.63
CA ALA A 75 -7.26 -18.16 13.59
C ALA A 75 -7.48 -17.48 12.23
N TYR A 76 -7.30 -18.21 11.12
CA TYR A 76 -7.55 -17.69 9.79
C TYR A 76 -9.01 -17.29 9.57
N GLN A 77 -9.93 -18.15 9.93
CA GLN A 77 -11.37 -17.86 9.85
C GLN A 77 -11.74 -16.63 10.68
N THR A 78 -11.14 -16.46 11.86
CA THR A 78 -11.36 -15.29 12.71
C THR A 78 -10.88 -14.01 12.05
N ILE A 79 -9.70 -14.02 11.44
CA ILE A 79 -9.16 -12.85 10.72
C ILE A 79 -10.04 -12.50 9.51
N THR A 80 -10.42 -13.50 8.71
CA THR A 80 -11.11 -13.30 7.43
C THR A 80 -12.58 -12.92 7.55
N ARG A 81 -13.16 -12.94 8.76
CA ARG A 81 -14.45 -12.27 9.04
C ARG A 81 -14.40 -10.78 8.72
N GLU A 82 -13.28 -10.15 8.97
CA GLU A 82 -13.12 -8.69 8.90
C GLU A 82 -12.08 -8.22 7.88
N ASN A 83 -11.07 -9.03 7.59
CA ASN A 83 -9.95 -8.72 6.70
C ASN A 83 -9.95 -9.63 5.47
N ALA A 84 -10.23 -9.05 4.30
CA ALA A 84 -10.25 -9.78 3.03
C ALA A 84 -8.84 -10.11 2.47
N LEU A 85 -7.78 -9.47 2.97
CA LEU A 85 -6.41 -9.57 2.44
C LEU A 85 -5.37 -9.78 3.56
N PRO A 86 -5.51 -10.83 4.39
CA PRO A 86 -4.66 -10.99 5.58
C PRO A 86 -3.20 -11.23 5.27
N ALA A 87 -2.87 -11.96 4.20
CA ALA A 87 -1.48 -12.20 3.81
C ALA A 87 -0.76 -10.91 3.39
N ILE A 88 -1.49 -9.97 2.80
CA ILE A 88 -1.00 -8.65 2.42
C ILE A 88 -0.87 -7.77 3.65
N CYS A 89 -1.91 -7.68 4.49
CA CYS A 89 -1.92 -6.83 5.68
C CYS A 89 -0.81 -7.20 6.68
N GLY A 90 -0.59 -8.49 6.91
CA GLY A 90 0.49 -8.97 7.77
C GLY A 90 1.90 -8.56 7.31
N ARG A 91 2.07 -8.22 6.01
CA ARG A 91 3.34 -7.78 5.41
C ARG A 91 3.51 -6.27 5.32
N VAL A 92 2.45 -5.53 4.96
CA VAL A 92 2.59 -4.14 4.54
C VAL A 92 1.92 -3.10 5.44
N CYS A 93 1.07 -3.51 6.39
CA CYS A 93 0.50 -2.58 7.34
C CYS A 93 1.58 -1.91 8.20
N PRO A 94 1.50 -0.61 8.48
CA PRO A 94 2.34 0.06 9.47
C PRO A 94 1.81 -0.23 10.89
N GLN A 95 1.96 -1.48 11.34
CA GLN A 95 1.37 -1.97 12.59
C GLN A 95 1.81 -1.14 13.81
N GLU A 96 3.04 -0.61 13.78
CA GLU A 96 3.60 0.27 14.81
C GLU A 96 2.77 1.53 15.06
N ASN A 97 2.03 2.00 14.05
CA ASN A 97 1.13 3.17 14.13
C ASN A 97 -0.35 2.77 14.24
N GLN A 98 -0.65 1.50 14.21
CA GLN A 98 -2.02 0.94 14.18
C GLN A 98 -2.25 -0.02 15.35
N CYS A 99 -2.53 -1.30 15.07
CA CYS A 99 -2.85 -2.29 16.10
C CYS A 99 -1.73 -2.49 17.13
N GLU A 100 -0.48 -2.61 16.71
CA GLU A 100 0.66 -2.77 17.62
C GLU A 100 0.94 -1.50 18.42
N GLY A 101 0.76 -0.31 17.81
CA GLY A 101 0.89 0.98 18.49
C GLY A 101 -0.16 1.21 19.59
N LYS A 102 -1.28 0.47 19.55
CA LYS A 102 -2.31 0.48 20.60
C LYS A 102 -2.21 -0.71 21.57
N CYS A 103 -1.27 -1.62 21.36
CA CYS A 103 -1.08 -2.78 22.22
C CYS A 103 -0.62 -2.36 23.63
N VAL A 104 -1.34 -2.79 24.67
CA VAL A 104 -1.03 -2.47 26.08
C VAL A 104 0.39 -2.90 26.47
N ARG A 105 0.89 -3.99 25.90
CA ARG A 105 2.30 -4.42 26.10
C ARG A 105 3.30 -3.36 25.69
N GLY A 106 3.01 -2.61 24.61
CA GLY A 106 3.87 -1.55 24.09
C GLY A 106 4.12 -0.37 25.04
N ILE A 107 3.36 -0.26 26.13
CA ILE A 107 3.54 0.81 27.15
C ILE A 107 4.85 0.62 27.93
N LYS A 108 5.24 -0.62 28.23
CA LYS A 108 6.41 -0.94 29.09
C LYS A 108 7.47 -1.81 28.40
N THR A 109 7.09 -2.49 27.33
CA THR A 109 7.94 -3.45 26.63
C THR A 109 7.63 -3.35 25.13
N GLU A 110 8.11 -4.25 24.29
CA GLU A 110 7.64 -4.35 22.93
C GLU A 110 6.19 -4.88 22.87
N SER A 111 5.37 -4.30 21.99
CA SER A 111 4.03 -4.78 21.68
C SER A 111 4.06 -6.25 21.21
N VAL A 112 2.94 -6.93 21.20
CA VAL A 112 2.81 -8.22 20.53
C VAL A 112 3.01 -8.02 19.03
N GLY A 113 3.70 -8.94 18.36
CA GLY A 113 3.92 -8.95 16.91
C GLY A 113 2.67 -9.34 16.12
N ILE A 114 1.63 -8.50 16.20
CA ILE A 114 0.28 -8.79 15.66
C ILE A 114 0.35 -9.05 14.16
N GLY A 115 1.03 -8.16 13.40
CA GLY A 115 1.17 -8.33 11.96
C GLY A 115 1.99 -9.57 11.57
N ARG A 116 2.99 -9.93 12.37
CA ARG A 116 3.78 -11.15 12.15
C ARG A 116 2.94 -12.41 12.34
N LEU A 117 2.06 -12.41 13.33
CA LEU A 117 1.10 -13.50 13.58
C LEU A 117 0.03 -13.57 12.50
N GLU A 118 -0.52 -12.44 12.08
CA GLU A 118 -1.48 -12.37 10.96
C GLU A 118 -0.87 -12.92 9.66
N ARG A 119 0.37 -12.53 9.35
CA ARG A 119 1.13 -13.08 8.24
C ARG A 119 1.30 -14.59 8.34
N PHE A 120 1.73 -15.09 9.51
CA PHE A 120 1.93 -16.52 9.74
C PHE A 120 0.64 -17.31 9.49
N VAL A 121 -0.48 -16.86 10.04
CA VAL A 121 -1.78 -17.51 9.89
C VAL A 121 -2.21 -17.56 8.43
N ALA A 122 -2.07 -16.45 7.70
CA ALA A 122 -2.42 -16.38 6.28
C ALA A 122 -1.52 -17.28 5.41
N ASP A 123 -0.21 -17.30 5.69
CA ASP A 123 0.74 -18.17 4.97
C ASP A 123 0.47 -19.65 5.27
N TYR A 124 0.16 -19.99 6.53
CA TYR A 124 -0.20 -21.35 6.94
C TYR A 124 -1.46 -21.84 6.22
N HIS A 125 -2.51 -21.02 6.19
CA HIS A 125 -3.75 -21.36 5.46
C HIS A 125 -3.49 -21.59 3.97
N ARG A 126 -2.71 -20.73 3.31
CA ARG A 126 -2.37 -20.88 1.89
C ARG A 126 -1.66 -22.21 1.60
N GLU A 127 -0.86 -22.71 2.54
CA GLU A 127 -0.06 -23.93 2.36
C GLU A 127 -0.81 -25.21 2.76
N HIS A 128 -1.72 -25.12 3.73
CA HIS A 128 -2.36 -26.28 4.36
C HIS A 128 -3.89 -26.23 4.36
N GLY A 129 -4.48 -25.04 4.18
CA GLY A 129 -5.92 -24.83 4.25
C GLY A 129 -6.66 -25.43 3.05
N LYS A 130 -7.95 -25.63 3.24
CA LYS A 130 -8.86 -26.05 2.17
C LYS A 130 -9.65 -24.84 1.68
N PRO A 131 -9.91 -24.72 0.37
CA PRO A 131 -10.82 -23.72 -0.14
C PRO A 131 -12.18 -23.81 0.56
N ALA A 132 -12.70 -22.69 1.03
CA ALA A 132 -14.04 -22.65 1.61
C ALA A 132 -15.08 -22.84 0.50
N GLU A 133 -15.94 -23.85 0.63
CA GLU A 133 -17.12 -23.99 -0.23
C GLU A 133 -18.22 -23.03 0.27
N LEU A 134 -18.20 -21.80 -0.23
CA LEU A 134 -19.24 -20.82 0.07
C LEU A 134 -20.37 -20.96 -0.94
N LYS A 135 -21.54 -21.41 -0.49
CA LYS A 135 -22.79 -21.37 -1.28
C LYS A 135 -23.39 -19.97 -1.12
N ILE A 136 -23.15 -19.10 -2.09
CA ILE A 136 -23.67 -17.75 -2.12
C ILE A 136 -24.91 -17.71 -3.02
N GLU A 137 -26.07 -17.39 -2.46
CA GLU A 137 -27.29 -17.20 -3.24
C GLU A 137 -27.27 -15.83 -3.90
N LYS A 138 -27.38 -15.79 -5.22
CA LYS A 138 -27.39 -14.54 -6.00
C LYS A 138 -28.72 -13.80 -5.83
N ASN A 139 -28.66 -12.48 -5.61
CA ASN A 139 -29.82 -11.60 -5.45
C ASN A 139 -30.24 -10.91 -6.76
N GLY A 140 -29.52 -11.13 -7.87
CA GLY A 140 -29.81 -10.61 -9.19
C GLY A 140 -29.50 -9.11 -9.39
N LYS A 141 -28.91 -8.44 -8.42
CA LYS A 141 -28.53 -7.03 -8.51
C LYS A 141 -27.06 -6.89 -8.90
N LYS A 142 -26.79 -6.04 -9.90
CA LYS A 142 -25.45 -5.81 -10.46
C LYS A 142 -24.75 -4.63 -9.81
N VAL A 143 -23.49 -4.79 -9.50
CA VAL A 143 -22.62 -3.74 -8.93
C VAL A 143 -21.31 -3.66 -9.72
N ALA A 144 -20.92 -2.43 -10.07
CA ALA A 144 -19.63 -2.14 -10.69
C ALA A 144 -18.63 -1.62 -9.65
N VAL A 145 -17.40 -2.11 -9.71
CA VAL A 145 -16.27 -1.62 -8.90
C VAL A 145 -15.20 -1.12 -9.86
N ILE A 146 -14.78 0.13 -9.73
CA ILE A 146 -13.79 0.77 -10.59
C ILE A 146 -12.44 0.78 -9.90
N GLY A 147 -11.53 -0.06 -10.36
CA GLY A 147 -10.19 -0.28 -9.82
C GLY A 147 -10.10 -1.51 -8.92
N SER A 148 -9.11 -2.34 -9.17
CA SER A 148 -8.81 -3.58 -8.43
C SER A 148 -7.74 -3.41 -7.35
N GLY A 149 -7.55 -2.20 -6.83
CA GLY A 149 -6.71 -1.94 -5.67
C GLY A 149 -7.36 -2.43 -4.37
N PRO A 150 -6.69 -2.26 -3.21
CA PRO A 150 -7.18 -2.77 -1.93
C PRO A 150 -8.62 -2.37 -1.58
N ALA A 151 -9.01 -1.13 -1.84
CA ALA A 151 -10.38 -0.64 -1.62
C ALA A 151 -11.40 -1.38 -2.49
N GLY A 152 -11.11 -1.50 -3.80
CA GLY A 152 -11.99 -2.16 -4.76
C GLY A 152 -12.14 -3.65 -4.50
N ILE A 153 -11.04 -4.37 -4.27
CA ILE A 153 -11.05 -5.82 -3.96
C ILE A 153 -11.87 -6.08 -2.69
N THR A 154 -11.67 -5.27 -1.64
CA THR A 154 -12.43 -5.42 -0.39
C THR A 154 -13.92 -5.14 -0.60
N CYS A 155 -14.27 -4.04 -1.29
CA CYS A 155 -15.66 -3.70 -1.60
C CYS A 155 -16.33 -4.81 -2.42
N ALA A 156 -15.64 -5.32 -3.45
CA ALA A 156 -16.14 -6.39 -4.31
C ALA A 156 -16.39 -7.69 -3.52
N GLY A 157 -15.43 -8.11 -2.71
CA GLY A 157 -15.57 -9.31 -1.89
C GLY A 157 -16.72 -9.24 -0.87
N GLU A 158 -16.86 -8.07 -0.19
CA GLU A 158 -17.94 -7.87 0.78
C GLU A 158 -19.33 -7.89 0.11
N LEU A 159 -19.48 -7.32 -1.08
CA LEU A 159 -20.73 -7.35 -1.83
C LEU A 159 -21.02 -8.74 -2.43
N ALA A 160 -19.99 -9.41 -2.94
CA ALA A 160 -20.15 -10.78 -3.47
C ALA A 160 -20.65 -11.75 -2.39
N LYS A 161 -20.12 -11.69 -1.16
CA LYS A 161 -20.62 -12.48 -0.01
C LYS A 161 -22.10 -12.27 0.28
N LYS A 162 -22.66 -11.11 -0.12
CA LYS A 162 -24.10 -10.77 0.03
C LYS A 162 -24.95 -11.12 -1.19
N GLY A 163 -24.39 -11.81 -2.16
CA GLY A 163 -25.09 -12.31 -3.34
C GLY A 163 -25.20 -11.34 -4.52
N TYR A 164 -24.52 -10.20 -4.47
CA TYR A 164 -24.49 -9.27 -5.61
C TYR A 164 -23.67 -9.84 -6.78
N ASP A 165 -24.09 -9.54 -8.02
CA ASP A 165 -23.28 -9.78 -9.21
C ASP A 165 -22.29 -8.62 -9.37
N VAL A 166 -21.03 -8.87 -9.00
CA VAL A 166 -20.01 -7.85 -8.93
C VAL A 166 -19.03 -7.97 -10.10
N THR A 167 -18.84 -6.89 -10.85
CA THR A 167 -17.79 -6.76 -11.86
C THR A 167 -16.79 -5.69 -11.44
N VAL A 168 -15.53 -6.05 -11.41
CA VAL A 168 -14.39 -5.14 -11.15
C VAL A 168 -13.74 -4.74 -12.46
N PHE A 169 -13.77 -3.46 -12.80
CA PHE A 169 -13.12 -2.89 -13.98
C PHE A 169 -11.73 -2.36 -13.61
N GLU A 170 -10.70 -2.92 -14.21
CA GLU A 170 -9.30 -2.56 -13.96
C GLU A 170 -8.66 -1.98 -15.23
N ALA A 171 -8.03 -0.82 -15.09
CA ALA A 171 -7.39 -0.13 -16.21
C ALA A 171 -6.13 -0.85 -16.72
N LEU A 172 -5.41 -1.53 -15.83
CA LEU A 172 -4.19 -2.26 -16.15
C LEU A 172 -4.49 -3.70 -16.59
N HIS A 173 -3.48 -4.38 -17.12
CA HIS A 173 -3.56 -5.78 -17.55
C HIS A 173 -3.45 -6.80 -16.41
N LYS A 174 -3.26 -6.33 -15.18
CA LYS A 174 -3.17 -7.14 -13.95
C LYS A 174 -3.96 -6.47 -12.85
N THR A 175 -4.62 -7.30 -12.05
CA THR A 175 -5.34 -6.89 -10.85
C THR A 175 -4.40 -6.59 -9.68
N GLY A 176 -4.92 -5.95 -8.64
CA GLY A 176 -4.20 -5.64 -7.40
C GLY A 176 -3.80 -4.17 -7.23
N GLY A 177 -3.88 -3.35 -8.29
CA GLY A 177 -3.50 -1.95 -8.22
C GLY A 177 -2.08 -1.76 -7.66
N VAL A 178 -1.91 -0.88 -6.66
CA VAL A 178 -0.61 -0.59 -6.03
C VAL A 178 0.09 -1.83 -5.43
N LEU A 179 -0.66 -2.86 -5.06
CA LEU A 179 -0.10 -4.13 -4.56
C LEU A 179 0.73 -4.83 -5.65
N SER A 180 0.31 -4.69 -6.91
CA SER A 180 0.95 -5.32 -8.06
C SER A 180 2.00 -4.42 -8.70
N TYR A 181 1.72 -3.13 -8.91
CA TYR A 181 2.63 -2.24 -9.62
C TYR A 181 3.58 -1.47 -8.69
N GLY A 182 3.15 -1.14 -7.46
CA GLY A 182 3.87 -0.21 -6.59
C GLY A 182 4.78 -0.90 -5.57
N ILE A 183 4.25 -1.84 -4.80
CA ILE A 183 5.02 -2.51 -3.73
C ILE A 183 5.99 -3.53 -4.35
N PRO A 184 7.29 -3.49 -4.01
CA PRO A 184 8.28 -4.40 -4.61
C PRO A 184 8.07 -5.88 -4.27
N GLU A 185 8.55 -6.77 -5.15
CA GLU A 185 8.51 -8.22 -5.01
C GLU A 185 9.12 -8.69 -3.67
N PHE A 186 10.24 -8.09 -3.27
CA PHE A 186 10.95 -8.43 -2.03
C PHE A 186 10.23 -8.01 -0.73
N ARG A 187 9.14 -7.23 -0.82
CA ARG A 187 8.24 -6.90 0.29
C ARG A 187 6.90 -7.63 0.19
N LEU A 188 6.39 -7.75 -1.02
CA LEU A 188 5.08 -8.34 -1.31
C LEU A 188 5.15 -9.15 -2.60
N PRO A 189 5.41 -10.45 -2.53
CA PRO A 189 5.45 -11.34 -3.69
C PRO A 189 4.16 -11.29 -4.51
N LYS A 190 4.26 -11.15 -5.84
CA LYS A 190 3.09 -10.97 -6.71
C LYS A 190 2.22 -12.21 -6.82
N LYS A 191 2.81 -13.40 -6.61
CA LYS A 191 2.05 -14.66 -6.50
C LYS A 191 1.06 -14.62 -5.33
N LEU A 192 1.45 -14.01 -4.22
CA LEU A 192 0.60 -13.85 -3.05
C LEU A 192 -0.54 -12.87 -3.33
N VAL A 193 -0.25 -11.73 -3.98
CA VAL A 193 -1.30 -10.79 -4.39
C VAL A 193 -2.32 -11.48 -5.31
N GLN A 194 -1.85 -12.26 -6.28
CA GLN A 194 -2.73 -12.99 -7.17
C GLN A 194 -3.59 -14.02 -6.40
N SER A 195 -3.02 -14.76 -5.46
CA SER A 195 -3.75 -15.72 -4.64
C SER A 195 -4.88 -15.07 -3.82
N GLU A 196 -4.64 -13.87 -3.25
CA GLU A 196 -5.68 -13.13 -2.54
C GLU A 196 -6.79 -12.65 -3.48
N VAL A 197 -6.44 -12.18 -4.68
CA VAL A 197 -7.43 -11.80 -5.71
C VAL A 197 -8.23 -13.01 -6.19
N ASP A 198 -7.58 -14.15 -6.41
CA ASP A 198 -8.23 -15.40 -6.81
C ASP A 198 -9.24 -15.88 -5.72
N GLY A 199 -8.90 -15.66 -4.44
CA GLY A 199 -9.83 -15.91 -3.33
C GLY A 199 -11.10 -15.07 -3.42
N VAL A 200 -10.98 -13.80 -3.82
CA VAL A 200 -12.15 -12.93 -4.03
C VAL A 200 -12.90 -13.31 -5.32
N ALA A 201 -12.20 -13.68 -6.39
CA ALA A 201 -12.83 -14.18 -7.61
C ALA A 201 -13.65 -15.47 -7.35
N ALA A 202 -13.18 -16.36 -6.47
CA ALA A 202 -13.90 -17.57 -6.06
C ALA A 202 -15.25 -17.28 -5.38
N LEU A 203 -15.48 -16.06 -4.88
CA LEU A 203 -16.80 -15.60 -4.39
C LEU A 203 -17.77 -15.26 -5.53
N GLY A 204 -17.36 -15.39 -6.80
CA GLY A 204 -18.16 -15.05 -7.98
C GLY A 204 -18.03 -13.58 -8.38
N VAL A 205 -16.87 -12.97 -8.14
CA VAL A 205 -16.52 -11.64 -8.65
C VAL A 205 -15.85 -11.77 -10.00
N ASP A 206 -16.36 -11.04 -11.00
CA ASP A 206 -15.76 -10.94 -12.33
C ASP A 206 -14.73 -9.79 -12.38
N PHE A 207 -13.57 -10.05 -12.98
CA PHE A 207 -12.51 -9.05 -13.17
C PHE A 207 -12.26 -8.78 -14.65
N GLU A 208 -12.62 -7.55 -15.08
CA GLU A 208 -12.43 -7.07 -16.44
C GLU A 208 -11.19 -6.15 -16.50
N THR A 209 -10.07 -6.69 -16.97
CA THR A 209 -8.82 -5.94 -17.11
C THR A 209 -8.75 -5.17 -18.44
N ASN A 210 -7.83 -4.19 -18.56
CA ASN A 210 -7.66 -3.30 -19.72
C ASN A 210 -8.93 -2.47 -20.04
N VAL A 211 -9.77 -2.19 -19.03
CA VAL A 211 -10.94 -1.34 -19.17
C VAL A 211 -10.70 -0.04 -18.40
N VAL A 212 -10.52 1.05 -19.14
CA VAL A 212 -10.28 2.38 -18.57
C VAL A 212 -11.62 3.10 -18.44
N VAL A 213 -12.25 3.03 -17.26
CA VAL A 213 -13.50 3.75 -16.99
C VAL A 213 -13.26 5.26 -17.10
N GLY A 214 -14.13 5.94 -17.84
CA GLY A 214 -13.96 7.32 -18.29
C GLY A 214 -13.35 7.45 -19.69
N ARG A 215 -12.95 6.31 -20.33
CA ARG A 215 -12.47 6.28 -21.72
C ARG A 215 -13.14 5.17 -22.52
N SER A 216 -13.04 3.92 -22.06
CA SER A 216 -13.68 2.76 -22.72
C SER A 216 -15.18 2.73 -22.43
N ILE A 217 -15.55 3.12 -21.23
CA ILE A 217 -16.92 3.18 -20.72
C ILE A 217 -16.99 4.26 -19.63
N THR A 218 -18.09 4.98 -19.53
CA THR A 218 -18.34 6.00 -18.50
C THR A 218 -19.15 5.43 -17.33
N ILE A 219 -19.21 6.16 -16.22
CA ILE A 219 -20.07 5.80 -15.07
C ILE A 219 -21.56 5.80 -15.49
N ASP A 220 -21.98 6.76 -16.31
CA ASP A 220 -23.37 6.83 -16.78
C ASP A 220 -23.72 5.64 -17.67
N GLU A 221 -22.84 5.25 -18.59
CA GLU A 221 -23.04 4.04 -19.41
C GLU A 221 -23.06 2.75 -18.60
N LEU A 222 -22.30 2.65 -17.48
CA LEU A 222 -22.40 1.52 -16.56
C LEU A 222 -23.80 1.48 -15.90
N GLN A 223 -24.36 2.63 -15.49
CA GLN A 223 -25.72 2.69 -14.94
C GLN A 223 -26.76 2.28 -16.01
N GLU A 224 -26.61 2.71 -17.26
CA GLU A 224 -27.47 2.30 -18.39
C GLU A 224 -27.38 0.79 -18.69
N GLN A 225 -26.23 0.15 -18.45
CA GLN A 225 -26.04 -1.31 -18.53
C GLN A 225 -26.61 -2.09 -17.34
N GLY A 226 -27.29 -1.39 -16.40
CA GLY A 226 -28.00 -2.00 -15.29
C GLY A 226 -27.17 -2.21 -14.02
N TYR A 227 -25.98 -1.60 -13.91
CA TYR A 227 -25.27 -1.54 -12.64
C TYR A 227 -25.98 -0.56 -11.70
N GLN A 228 -26.53 -1.08 -10.61
CA GLN A 228 -27.39 -0.33 -9.69
C GLN A 228 -26.60 0.39 -8.59
N GLY A 229 -25.38 -0.06 -8.33
CA GLY A 229 -24.43 0.55 -7.43
C GLY A 229 -23.03 0.58 -8.07
N ILE A 230 -22.30 1.67 -7.87
CA ILE A 230 -20.95 1.83 -8.43
C ILE A 230 -20.01 2.28 -7.33
N PHE A 231 -18.88 1.58 -7.17
CA PHE A 231 -17.81 1.98 -6.27
C PHE A 231 -16.59 2.47 -7.05
N VAL A 232 -16.09 3.66 -6.74
CA VAL A 232 -14.89 4.23 -7.35
C VAL A 232 -13.71 4.08 -6.40
N GLY A 233 -12.83 3.12 -6.72
CA GLY A 233 -11.60 2.82 -6.01
C GLY A 233 -10.36 2.96 -6.89
N SER A 234 -10.33 3.95 -7.79
CA SER A 234 -9.29 4.13 -8.82
C SER A 234 -7.93 4.59 -8.28
N GLY A 235 -7.83 4.84 -6.98
CA GLY A 235 -6.58 5.20 -6.32
C GLY A 235 -6.04 6.58 -6.68
N ALA A 236 -4.73 6.80 -6.41
CA ALA A 236 -3.98 8.00 -6.74
C ALA A 236 -2.69 7.60 -7.47
N GLY A 237 -2.69 7.68 -8.79
CA GLY A 237 -1.57 7.24 -9.64
C GLY A 237 -0.87 8.36 -10.41
N LEU A 238 -1.37 9.61 -10.35
CA LEU A 238 -0.75 10.74 -11.01
C LEU A 238 0.41 11.28 -10.17
N PRO A 239 1.68 11.17 -10.62
CA PRO A 239 2.83 11.60 -9.83
C PRO A 239 2.88 13.12 -9.67
N ARG A 240 3.43 13.55 -8.54
CA ARG A 240 3.79 14.95 -8.31
C ARG A 240 5.28 15.16 -8.54
N PHE A 241 5.60 16.29 -9.17
CA PHE A 241 6.96 16.79 -9.35
C PHE A 241 7.15 18.06 -8.53
N GLN A 242 8.40 18.45 -8.29
CA GLN A 242 8.71 19.64 -7.51
C GLN A 242 8.55 20.96 -8.31
N GLY A 243 8.55 20.86 -9.65
CA GLY A 243 8.53 22.00 -10.54
C GLY A 243 9.89 22.69 -10.66
N ILE A 244 10.98 21.96 -10.46
CA ILE A 244 12.36 22.47 -10.58
C ILE A 244 12.90 22.23 -11.98
N PRO A 245 13.87 23.05 -12.44
CA PRO A 245 14.51 22.85 -13.73
C PRO A 245 15.17 21.48 -13.84
N GLY A 246 15.03 20.85 -15.02
CA GLY A 246 15.67 19.56 -15.35
C GLY A 246 14.85 18.34 -15.01
N GLU A 247 13.63 18.44 -14.47
CA GLU A 247 12.77 17.28 -14.19
C GLU A 247 12.30 16.53 -15.45
N ASN A 248 12.50 17.10 -16.64
CA ASN A 248 12.19 16.49 -17.94
C ASN A 248 13.39 15.80 -18.62
N LEU A 249 14.55 15.75 -17.97
CA LEU A 249 15.72 15.05 -18.49
C LEU A 249 15.54 13.52 -18.47
N ASN A 250 16.19 12.84 -19.43
CA ASN A 250 16.30 11.38 -19.39
C ASN A 250 17.08 10.96 -18.13
N GLY A 251 16.58 9.94 -17.43
CA GLY A 251 17.13 9.51 -16.13
C GLY A 251 16.38 10.09 -14.93
N VAL A 252 15.44 11.01 -15.16
CA VAL A 252 14.45 11.42 -14.14
C VAL A 252 13.21 10.53 -14.28
N TYR A 253 12.79 9.92 -13.19
CA TYR A 253 11.59 9.08 -13.11
C TYR A 253 10.68 9.54 -11.98
N ALA A 254 9.37 9.45 -12.19
CA ALA A 254 8.46 9.37 -11.07
C ALA A 254 8.59 8.00 -10.39
N ALA A 255 8.48 7.93 -9.07
CA ALA A 255 8.66 6.68 -8.34
C ALA A 255 7.65 5.60 -8.76
N ASN A 256 6.38 5.96 -9.01
CA ASN A 256 5.38 5.01 -9.49
C ASN A 256 5.68 4.49 -10.91
N GLU A 257 6.21 5.32 -11.80
CA GLU A 257 6.69 4.89 -13.13
C GLU A 257 7.83 3.88 -12.98
N PHE A 258 8.87 4.24 -12.20
CA PHE A 258 10.01 3.38 -11.95
C PHE A 258 9.58 2.02 -11.36
N LEU A 259 8.76 2.05 -10.30
CA LEU A 259 8.28 0.84 -9.64
C LEU A 259 7.35 0.01 -10.53
N THR A 260 6.49 0.64 -11.34
CA THR A 260 5.65 -0.08 -12.31
C THR A 260 6.48 -0.84 -13.33
N ARG A 261 7.53 -0.22 -13.88
CA ARG A 261 8.44 -0.88 -14.81
C ARG A 261 9.17 -2.06 -14.17
N VAL A 262 9.58 -1.93 -12.92
CA VAL A 262 10.30 -2.99 -12.21
C VAL A 262 9.37 -4.10 -11.76
N ASN A 263 8.26 -3.78 -11.10
CA ASN A 263 7.38 -4.77 -10.47
C ASN A 263 6.38 -5.38 -11.46
N LEU A 264 5.48 -4.56 -12.02
CA LEU A 264 4.43 -5.05 -12.91
C LEU A 264 4.98 -5.58 -14.23
N MET A 265 5.93 -4.84 -14.83
CA MET A 265 6.54 -5.20 -16.11
C MET A 265 7.82 -6.02 -15.95
N LYS A 266 8.13 -6.45 -14.74
CA LYS A 266 9.24 -7.37 -14.38
C LYS A 266 10.60 -6.92 -14.88
N GLY A 267 10.89 -5.61 -14.85
CA GLY A 267 12.17 -5.05 -15.27
C GLY A 267 13.37 -5.62 -14.55
N TYR A 268 13.21 -6.14 -13.33
CA TYR A 268 14.24 -6.85 -12.57
C TYR A 268 14.64 -8.22 -13.20
N GLN A 269 13.87 -8.72 -14.15
CA GLN A 269 14.16 -9.97 -14.88
C GLN A 269 14.72 -9.72 -16.29
N PHE A 270 15.06 -8.47 -16.64
CA PHE A 270 15.72 -8.19 -17.91
C PHE A 270 17.06 -8.95 -18.03
N PRO A 271 17.40 -9.58 -19.19
CA PRO A 271 16.70 -9.54 -20.49
C PRO A 271 15.62 -10.63 -20.69
N ASN A 272 15.35 -11.49 -19.71
CA ASN A 272 14.34 -12.55 -19.82
C ASN A 272 12.92 -11.96 -20.00
N HIS A 273 12.68 -10.77 -19.46
CA HIS A 273 11.52 -9.94 -19.77
C HIS A 273 11.94 -8.68 -20.53
N PRO A 274 11.18 -8.24 -21.56
CA PRO A 274 11.60 -7.19 -22.48
C PRO A 274 11.36 -5.77 -21.93
N THR A 275 11.65 -5.53 -20.65
CA THR A 275 11.49 -4.22 -20.01
C THR A 275 12.83 -3.76 -19.43
N PRO A 276 13.66 -3.04 -20.20
CA PRO A 276 14.89 -2.47 -19.67
C PRO A 276 14.58 -1.32 -18.71
N VAL A 277 15.27 -1.30 -17.59
CA VAL A 277 15.26 -0.19 -16.63
C VAL A 277 16.69 0.30 -16.45
N LYS A 278 16.96 1.55 -16.87
CA LYS A 278 18.30 2.13 -16.72
C LYS A 278 18.46 2.67 -15.30
N VAL A 279 19.45 2.15 -14.62
CA VAL A 279 19.90 2.63 -13.32
C VAL A 279 21.40 2.90 -13.43
N THR A 280 21.85 4.05 -12.96
CA THR A 280 23.26 4.43 -12.95
C THR A 280 23.94 4.08 -11.63
N ASP A 281 25.28 4.19 -11.60
CA ASP A 281 26.05 3.91 -10.38
C ASP A 281 25.57 4.71 -9.16
N THR A 282 25.15 5.95 -9.37
CA THR A 282 24.58 6.80 -8.32
C THR A 282 23.15 7.16 -8.64
N VAL A 283 22.27 6.95 -7.67
CA VAL A 283 20.83 7.24 -7.74
C VAL A 283 20.42 8.14 -6.58
N CYS A 284 19.68 9.20 -6.86
CA CYS A 284 19.04 10.04 -5.86
C CYS A 284 17.52 9.82 -5.86
N VAL A 285 16.96 9.48 -4.70
CA VAL A 285 15.52 9.34 -4.49
C VAL A 285 15.04 10.52 -3.65
N ILE A 286 14.15 11.33 -4.21
CA ILE A 286 13.63 12.53 -3.55
C ILE A 286 12.36 12.17 -2.79
N GLY A 287 12.42 12.26 -1.46
CA GLY A 287 11.33 11.89 -0.55
C GLY A 287 11.78 10.86 0.48
N ALA A 288 10.97 10.65 1.53
CA ALA A 288 11.28 9.71 2.61
C ALA A 288 10.05 8.91 3.08
N GLY A 289 9.00 8.78 2.27
CA GLY A 289 7.86 7.90 2.52
C GLY A 289 8.14 6.45 2.13
N ASN A 290 7.18 5.55 2.34
CA ASN A 290 7.30 4.13 1.98
C ASN A 290 7.66 3.93 0.50
N VAL A 291 7.07 4.72 -0.40
CA VAL A 291 7.37 4.67 -1.84
C VAL A 291 8.84 5.04 -2.13
N ALA A 292 9.41 6.00 -1.37
CA ALA A 292 10.82 6.36 -1.49
C ALA A 292 11.74 5.23 -1.02
N MET A 293 11.40 4.55 0.09
CA MET A 293 12.13 3.36 0.56
C MET A 293 12.07 2.25 -0.48
N ASP A 294 10.89 1.99 -1.05
CA ASP A 294 10.68 0.99 -2.09
C ASP A 294 11.52 1.29 -3.35
N ALA A 295 11.52 2.53 -3.81
CA ALA A 295 12.29 2.96 -4.97
C ALA A 295 13.81 2.86 -4.73
N ALA A 296 14.28 3.32 -3.57
CA ALA A 296 15.70 3.27 -3.22
C ALA A 296 16.22 1.83 -3.09
N ARG A 297 15.50 0.98 -2.37
CA ARG A 297 15.85 -0.44 -2.20
C ARG A 297 15.77 -1.21 -3.52
N THR A 298 14.84 -0.84 -4.39
CA THR A 298 14.74 -1.38 -5.76
C THR A 298 15.94 -0.95 -6.62
N ALA A 299 16.31 0.34 -6.61
CA ALA A 299 17.47 0.83 -7.34
C ALA A 299 18.77 0.15 -6.89
N LYS A 300 18.92 -0.11 -5.59
CA LYS A 300 20.05 -0.86 -5.03
C LYS A 300 20.14 -2.26 -5.62
N ARG A 301 19.01 -2.99 -5.68
CA ARG A 301 18.92 -4.35 -6.25
C ARG A 301 19.18 -4.41 -7.76
N LEU A 302 18.87 -3.32 -8.46
CA LEU A 302 19.17 -3.18 -9.90
C LEU A 302 20.64 -2.82 -10.19
N GLY A 303 21.49 -2.74 -9.16
CA GLY A 303 22.94 -2.59 -9.29
C GLY A 303 23.51 -1.21 -9.02
N ALA A 304 22.71 -0.24 -8.55
CA ALA A 304 23.24 1.05 -8.12
C ALA A 304 24.26 0.88 -6.98
N LYS A 305 25.45 1.49 -7.13
CA LYS A 305 26.51 1.45 -6.10
C LYS A 305 26.15 2.33 -4.92
N ASN A 306 25.75 3.58 -5.23
CA ASN A 306 25.36 4.59 -4.25
C ASN A 306 23.89 4.96 -4.44
N VAL A 307 23.08 4.83 -3.39
CA VAL A 307 21.68 5.25 -3.41
C VAL A 307 21.47 6.24 -2.27
N TYR A 308 20.99 7.41 -2.59
CA TYR A 308 20.71 8.49 -1.65
C TYR A 308 19.19 8.69 -1.51
N ILE A 309 18.69 8.68 -0.27
CA ILE A 309 17.39 9.27 0.09
C ILE A 309 17.64 10.75 0.35
N VAL A 310 17.06 11.64 -0.46
CA VAL A 310 17.17 13.09 -0.32
C VAL A 310 15.87 13.63 0.26
N TYR A 311 15.92 14.16 1.49
CA TYR A 311 14.73 14.55 2.22
C TYR A 311 14.90 15.89 2.94
N ARG A 312 13.94 16.79 2.73
CA ARG A 312 13.99 18.18 3.20
C ARG A 312 13.78 18.38 4.71
N ARG A 313 13.41 17.32 5.46
CA ARG A 313 13.20 17.36 6.91
C ARG A 313 14.19 16.44 7.64
N GLY A 314 14.09 16.41 8.97
CA GLY A 314 14.93 15.60 9.84
C GLY A 314 14.48 14.16 9.99
N PRO A 315 15.20 13.37 10.80
CA PRO A 315 14.91 11.95 11.00
C PRO A 315 13.56 11.69 11.69
N GLU A 316 13.13 12.60 12.56
CA GLU A 316 11.86 12.48 13.30
C GLU A 316 10.63 12.70 12.39
N GLU A 317 10.82 13.40 11.27
CA GLU A 317 9.75 13.68 10.31
C GLU A 317 9.70 12.67 9.16
N VAL A 318 10.51 11.61 9.17
CA VAL A 318 10.47 10.54 8.17
C VAL A 318 9.16 9.76 8.30
N PRO A 319 8.27 9.78 7.28
CA PRO A 319 6.95 9.19 7.40
C PRO A 319 6.91 7.70 7.00
N ALA A 320 8.03 7.14 6.53
CA ALA A 320 8.11 5.74 6.17
C ALA A 320 8.02 4.84 7.41
N ARG A 321 7.53 3.62 7.23
CA ARG A 321 7.49 2.57 8.23
C ARG A 321 8.89 2.33 8.82
N ALA A 322 8.99 2.24 10.16
CA ALA A 322 10.28 2.13 10.86
C ALA A 322 11.12 0.93 10.39
N GLU A 323 10.47 -0.22 10.17
CA GLU A 323 11.10 -1.43 9.64
C GLU A 323 11.70 -1.21 8.24
N GLU A 324 11.00 -0.48 7.35
CA GLU A 324 11.50 -0.19 6.00
C GLU A 324 12.68 0.78 6.00
N VAL A 325 12.69 1.75 6.91
CA VAL A 325 13.84 2.64 7.14
C VAL A 325 15.04 1.86 7.67
N HIS A 326 14.80 0.92 8.58
CA HIS A 326 15.83 0.04 9.14
C HIS A 326 16.45 -0.83 8.04
N HIS A 327 15.62 -1.53 7.26
CA HIS A 327 16.08 -2.34 6.14
C HIS A 327 16.86 -1.55 5.09
N ALA A 328 16.40 -0.32 4.77
CA ALA A 328 17.09 0.55 3.82
C ALA A 328 18.51 0.90 4.31
N LYS A 329 18.67 1.23 5.60
CA LYS A 329 19.99 1.52 6.21
C LYS A 329 20.90 0.32 6.20
N GLU A 330 20.40 -0.87 6.57
CA GLU A 330 21.18 -2.12 6.54
C GLU A 330 21.62 -2.50 5.12
N GLU A 331 20.81 -2.19 4.10
CA GLU A 331 21.14 -2.41 2.69
C GLU A 331 22.10 -1.37 2.11
N GLY A 332 22.59 -0.44 2.92
CA GLY A 332 23.61 0.56 2.57
C GLY A 332 23.04 1.79 1.82
N ILE A 333 21.77 2.10 2.01
CA ILE A 333 21.17 3.33 1.48
C ILE A 333 21.53 4.49 2.39
N ILE A 334 21.98 5.59 1.79
CA ILE A 334 22.51 6.77 2.47
C ILE A 334 21.41 7.84 2.58
N PHE A 335 21.14 8.30 3.81
CA PHE A 335 20.11 9.31 4.05
C PHE A 335 20.75 10.72 4.08
N LYS A 336 20.45 11.53 3.07
CA LYS A 336 20.73 12.97 2.97
C LYS A 336 19.50 13.73 3.49
N LEU A 337 19.39 13.80 4.80
CA LEU A 337 18.32 14.55 5.47
C LEU A 337 18.61 16.04 5.47
N LEU A 338 17.63 16.88 5.79
CA LEU A 338 17.74 18.34 5.75
C LEU A 338 18.33 18.83 4.42
N THR A 339 17.88 18.22 3.31
CA THR A 339 18.40 18.48 1.97
C THR A 339 17.22 18.56 0.99
N ASN A 340 17.16 19.63 0.21
CA ASN A 340 16.13 19.80 -0.81
C ASN A 340 16.76 20.08 -2.17
N PRO A 341 16.37 19.36 -3.23
CA PRO A 341 16.81 19.66 -4.59
C PRO A 341 16.23 20.99 -5.08
N VAL A 342 17.01 21.74 -5.83
CA VAL A 342 16.60 23.01 -6.44
C VAL A 342 16.73 23.00 -7.96
N LYS A 343 17.56 22.11 -8.51
CA LYS A 343 17.77 21.96 -9.95
C LYS A 343 18.35 20.58 -10.26
N ILE A 344 17.97 20.01 -11.39
CA ILE A 344 18.62 18.83 -11.99
C ILE A 344 19.38 19.30 -13.21
N GLU A 345 20.68 19.00 -13.27
CA GLU A 345 21.54 19.38 -14.39
C GLU A 345 21.77 18.22 -15.33
N GLY A 346 21.83 18.51 -16.61
CA GLY A 346 21.99 17.50 -17.65
C GLY A 346 23.10 17.83 -18.64
N GLU A 347 23.55 16.79 -19.32
CA GLU A 347 24.43 16.86 -20.47
C GLU A 347 23.87 15.93 -21.56
N ASP A 348 23.78 16.40 -22.79
CA ASP A 348 23.20 15.65 -23.94
C ASP A 348 21.79 15.10 -23.68
N GLY A 349 20.96 15.83 -22.89
CA GLY A 349 19.61 15.43 -22.56
C GLY A 349 19.49 14.38 -21.46
N TRP A 350 20.57 13.99 -20.79
CA TRP A 350 20.60 13.05 -19.68
C TRP A 350 21.02 13.72 -18.37
N VAL A 351 20.51 13.22 -17.25
CA VAL A 351 20.92 13.66 -15.90
C VAL A 351 22.41 13.44 -15.70
N LYS A 352 23.09 14.47 -15.18
CA LYS A 352 24.50 14.47 -14.81
C LYS A 352 24.69 14.73 -13.31
N SER A 353 23.92 15.66 -12.76
CA SER A 353 24.00 16.02 -11.35
C SER A 353 22.70 16.64 -10.84
N MET A 354 22.59 16.78 -9.55
CA MET A 354 21.47 17.42 -8.85
C MET A 354 21.99 18.44 -7.88
N GLU A 355 21.64 19.72 -8.07
CA GLU A 355 21.91 20.79 -7.13
C GLU A 355 20.90 20.76 -5.99
N CYS A 356 21.40 20.81 -4.78
CA CYS A 356 20.63 20.79 -3.55
C CYS A 356 20.99 21.99 -2.67
N VAL A 357 20.09 22.32 -1.75
CA VAL A 357 20.31 23.30 -0.68
C VAL A 357 20.11 22.61 0.67
N GLU A 358 20.92 23.00 1.67
CA GLU A 358 20.69 22.55 3.04
C GLU A 358 19.42 23.21 3.62
N MET A 359 18.75 22.45 4.49
CA MET A 359 17.53 22.89 5.16
C MET A 359 17.75 23.00 6.67
N GLU A 360 17.01 23.87 7.30
CA GLU A 360 16.78 23.89 8.75
C GLU A 360 15.31 23.70 9.07
N LEU A 361 15.00 23.33 10.31
CA LEU A 361 13.64 23.08 10.75
C LEU A 361 13.12 24.25 11.58
N GLY A 362 12.05 24.86 11.12
CA GLY A 362 11.29 25.87 11.85
C GLY A 362 10.15 25.26 12.69
N GLU A 363 9.14 26.07 12.97
CA GLU A 363 7.97 25.66 13.74
C GLU A 363 7.15 24.55 13.02
N PRO A 364 6.39 23.74 13.78
CA PRO A 364 5.51 22.72 13.21
C PRO A 364 4.46 23.31 12.26
N ASP A 365 4.20 22.61 11.17
CA ASP A 365 3.12 22.91 10.23
C ASP A 365 1.77 22.31 10.73
N ALA A 366 0.69 22.51 9.96
CA ALA A 366 -0.64 21.98 10.30
C ALA A 366 -0.69 20.45 10.44
N SER A 367 0.30 19.72 9.92
CA SER A 367 0.44 18.27 10.11
C SER A 367 1.24 17.88 11.36
N GLY A 368 1.66 18.86 12.17
CA GLY A 368 2.50 18.66 13.36
C GLY A 368 3.99 18.42 13.05
N ARG A 369 4.41 18.44 11.78
CA ARG A 369 5.81 18.26 11.38
C ARG A 369 6.50 19.62 11.22
N ARG A 370 7.74 19.73 11.67
CA ARG A 370 8.52 20.97 11.57
C ARG A 370 8.69 21.40 10.11
N ARG A 371 8.46 22.71 9.87
CA ARG A 371 8.53 23.28 8.53
C ARG A 371 9.98 23.36 8.04
N PRO A 372 10.31 22.84 6.85
CA PRO A 372 11.65 22.96 6.29
C PRO A 372 11.87 24.38 5.72
N ILE A 373 13.01 25.00 6.07
CA ILE A 373 13.43 26.33 5.62
C ILE A 373 14.79 26.18 4.94
N ALA A 374 14.94 26.72 3.74
CA ALA A 374 16.21 26.67 3.03
C ALA A 374 17.24 27.62 3.67
N LYS A 375 18.49 27.15 3.84
CA LYS A 375 19.61 27.96 4.26
C LYS A 375 20.21 28.67 3.04
N GLU A 376 20.21 29.99 3.05
CA GLU A 376 20.79 30.77 1.97
C GLU A 376 22.29 30.49 1.80
N GLY A 377 22.76 30.36 0.54
CA GLY A 377 24.17 30.15 0.20
C GLY A 377 24.72 28.76 0.55
N SER A 378 23.89 27.80 0.93
CA SER A 378 24.29 26.40 1.28
C SER A 378 24.20 25.44 0.11
N ASN A 379 24.11 25.94 -1.12
CA ASN A 379 23.98 25.11 -2.31
C ASN A 379 25.18 24.17 -2.49
N PHE A 380 24.91 22.93 -2.86
CA PHE A 380 25.92 21.94 -3.20
C PHE A 380 25.37 20.95 -4.25
N THR A 381 26.29 20.25 -4.88
CA THR A 381 25.95 19.34 -5.99
C THR A 381 26.18 17.89 -5.61
N ILE A 382 25.25 17.02 -6.02
CA ILE A 382 25.39 15.56 -5.95
C ILE A 382 25.51 15.04 -7.40
N GLU A 383 26.64 14.45 -7.73
CA GLU A 383 26.82 13.73 -9.01
C GLU A 383 25.93 12.51 -9.05
N THR A 384 25.01 12.46 -10.01
CA THR A 384 24.05 11.37 -10.16
C THR A 384 23.57 11.30 -11.61
N GLY A 385 23.35 10.11 -12.12
CA GLY A 385 22.77 9.92 -13.45
C GLY A 385 21.33 9.42 -13.44
N THR A 386 20.75 9.20 -12.24
CA THR A 386 19.36 8.80 -12.09
C THR A 386 18.73 9.51 -10.90
N VAL A 387 17.59 10.12 -11.12
CA VAL A 387 16.78 10.79 -10.08
C VAL A 387 15.38 10.19 -10.07
N ILE A 388 14.90 9.78 -8.89
CA ILE A 388 13.56 9.21 -8.71
C ILE A 388 12.77 10.11 -7.78
N VAL A 389 11.68 10.70 -8.28
CA VAL A 389 10.84 11.64 -7.53
C VAL A 389 9.72 10.88 -6.81
N ALA A 390 9.75 10.89 -5.48
CA ALA A 390 8.85 10.14 -4.59
C ALA A 390 8.16 11.06 -3.56
N ILE A 391 7.59 12.19 -4.01
CA ILE A 391 6.99 13.24 -3.15
C ILE A 391 5.46 13.20 -3.08
N GLY A 392 4.87 12.09 -3.48
CA GLY A 392 3.43 11.87 -3.42
C GLY A 392 2.76 11.82 -4.79
N GLN A 393 1.47 11.52 -4.75
CA GLN A 393 0.63 11.30 -5.92
C GLN A 393 -0.73 11.95 -5.73
N SER A 394 -1.47 12.12 -6.82
CA SER A 394 -2.84 12.65 -6.86
C SER A 394 -3.75 11.67 -7.61
N PRO A 395 -5.07 11.70 -7.41
CA PRO A 395 -6.01 10.98 -8.23
C PRO A 395 -5.93 11.38 -9.69
N ASN A 396 -6.12 10.41 -10.60
CA ASN A 396 -6.21 10.69 -12.02
C ASN A 396 -7.47 11.55 -12.29
N PRO A 397 -7.36 12.68 -13.00
CA PRO A 397 -8.49 13.57 -13.26
C PRO A 397 -9.55 12.99 -14.20
N LEU A 398 -9.31 11.85 -14.84
CA LEU A 398 -10.18 11.26 -15.84
C LEU A 398 -11.62 11.07 -15.31
N ILE A 399 -11.78 10.39 -14.17
CA ILE A 399 -13.11 10.11 -13.60
C ILE A 399 -13.90 11.41 -13.37
N ARG A 400 -13.28 12.42 -12.73
CA ARG A 400 -13.98 13.67 -12.47
C ARG A 400 -14.38 14.45 -13.74
N HIS A 401 -13.56 14.35 -14.80
CA HIS A 401 -13.81 15.04 -16.06
C HIS A 401 -14.90 14.37 -16.93
N THR A 402 -15.11 13.07 -16.73
CA THR A 402 -16.05 12.27 -17.50
C THR A 402 -17.31 11.88 -16.72
N THR A 403 -17.47 12.41 -15.49
CA THR A 403 -18.60 12.11 -14.62
C THR A 403 -19.28 13.42 -14.18
N PRO A 404 -20.22 13.97 -14.97
CA PRO A 404 -20.96 15.16 -14.58
C PRO A 404 -21.67 14.99 -13.24
N GLY A 405 -21.64 16.04 -12.41
CA GLY A 405 -22.28 16.04 -11.10
C GLY A 405 -21.47 15.38 -9.98
N LEU A 406 -20.30 14.80 -10.26
CA LEU A 406 -19.40 14.26 -9.24
C LEU A 406 -18.59 15.39 -8.60
N ALA A 407 -18.87 15.69 -7.33
CA ALA A 407 -18.15 16.72 -6.58
C ALA A 407 -16.73 16.26 -6.20
N CYS A 408 -15.75 17.12 -6.44
CA CYS A 408 -14.34 16.86 -6.14
C CYS A 408 -13.70 18.06 -5.45
N GLN A 409 -12.70 17.78 -4.64
CA GLN A 409 -11.83 18.77 -4.02
C GLN A 409 -10.91 19.45 -5.07
N SER A 410 -10.35 20.60 -4.75
CA SER A 410 -9.43 21.33 -5.63
C SER A 410 -8.22 20.52 -6.07
N TRP A 411 -7.69 19.66 -5.20
CA TRP A 411 -6.56 18.76 -5.51
C TRP A 411 -6.96 17.49 -6.27
N GLY A 412 -8.25 17.28 -6.54
CA GLY A 412 -8.77 16.19 -7.37
C GLY A 412 -9.39 15.02 -6.64
N GLY A 413 -9.36 14.97 -5.30
CA GLY A 413 -10.01 13.92 -4.51
C GLY A 413 -11.54 13.99 -4.61
N ILE A 414 -12.21 12.84 -4.71
CA ILE A 414 -13.69 12.76 -4.72
C ILE A 414 -14.20 13.10 -3.32
N ILE A 415 -15.23 13.96 -3.26
CA ILE A 415 -15.89 14.31 -2.01
C ILE A 415 -16.92 13.22 -1.69
N VAL A 416 -16.84 12.69 -0.48
CA VAL A 416 -17.76 11.67 0.03
C VAL A 416 -18.25 12.04 1.43
N ASP A 417 -19.38 11.48 1.82
CA ASP A 417 -19.79 11.37 3.21
C ASP A 417 -18.90 10.36 3.91
N GLU A 418 -18.25 10.73 5.02
CA GLU A 418 -17.20 9.92 5.67
C GLU A 418 -17.73 8.64 6.32
N ASP A 419 -19.01 8.58 6.66
CA ASP A 419 -19.62 7.41 7.30
C ASP A 419 -20.10 6.38 6.28
N SER A 420 -20.65 6.82 5.17
CA SER A 420 -21.25 5.97 4.12
C SER A 420 -20.39 5.83 2.86
N MET A 421 -19.34 6.62 2.69
CA MET A 421 -18.56 6.72 1.44
C MET A 421 -19.39 7.12 0.21
N LYS A 422 -20.63 7.67 0.40
CA LYS A 422 -21.51 8.11 -0.68
C LYS A 422 -20.99 9.40 -1.29
N THR A 423 -20.99 9.48 -2.63
CA THR A 423 -20.62 10.70 -3.38
C THR A 423 -21.85 11.60 -3.60
N SER A 424 -21.64 12.73 -4.27
CA SER A 424 -22.73 13.62 -4.73
C SER A 424 -23.61 13.03 -5.83
N LYS A 425 -23.17 11.93 -6.49
CA LYS A 425 -23.91 11.25 -7.57
C LYS A 425 -24.65 10.04 -7.01
N ASP A 426 -25.94 9.93 -7.31
CA ASP A 426 -26.78 8.85 -6.76
C ASP A 426 -26.32 7.46 -7.21
N GLY A 427 -26.29 6.50 -6.26
CA GLY A 427 -25.81 5.15 -6.50
C GLY A 427 -24.29 5.02 -6.67
N VAL A 428 -23.54 6.14 -6.55
CA VAL A 428 -22.07 6.16 -6.70
C VAL A 428 -21.39 6.42 -5.36
N TYR A 429 -20.44 5.56 -5.02
CA TYR A 429 -19.63 5.58 -3.82
C TYR A 429 -18.14 5.65 -4.19
N ALA A 430 -17.30 6.14 -3.30
CA ALA A 430 -15.87 6.18 -3.54
C ALA A 430 -15.08 5.95 -2.26
N GLY A 431 -13.86 5.39 -2.38
CA GLY A 431 -13.02 5.14 -1.21
C GLY A 431 -11.56 4.82 -1.57
N GLY A 432 -10.70 4.86 -0.56
CA GLY A 432 -9.26 4.74 -0.71
C GLY A 432 -8.60 6.02 -1.22
N ASP A 433 -7.45 5.89 -1.87
CA ASP A 433 -6.60 7.04 -2.22
C ASP A 433 -7.25 8.03 -3.20
N VAL A 434 -8.30 7.65 -3.92
CA VAL A 434 -9.08 8.56 -4.77
C VAL A 434 -9.86 9.60 -3.94
N VAL A 435 -10.08 9.33 -2.66
CA VAL A 435 -10.79 10.21 -1.70
C VAL A 435 -9.80 10.92 -0.78
N THR A 436 -8.88 10.17 -0.17
CA THR A 436 -7.99 10.69 0.90
C THR A 436 -6.62 11.15 0.41
N GLY A 437 -6.25 10.86 -0.84
CA GLY A 437 -4.87 10.87 -1.28
C GLY A 437 -4.15 9.59 -0.85
N ALA A 438 -2.86 9.45 -1.21
CA ALA A 438 -2.09 8.25 -0.91
C ALA A 438 -2.01 8.00 0.60
N ALA A 439 -2.51 6.84 1.04
CA ALA A 439 -2.56 6.42 2.44
C ALA A 439 -2.02 4.99 2.60
N THR A 440 -2.70 4.12 3.33
CA THR A 440 -2.26 2.73 3.56
C THR A 440 -3.24 1.73 2.97
N VAL A 441 -2.75 0.52 2.67
CA VAL A 441 -3.56 -0.59 2.16
C VAL A 441 -4.79 -0.82 3.04
N ILE A 442 -4.60 -0.94 4.35
CA ILE A 442 -5.68 -1.26 5.29
C ILE A 442 -6.72 -0.13 5.44
N LEU A 443 -6.30 1.14 5.33
CA LEU A 443 -7.24 2.28 5.32
C LEU A 443 -8.10 2.27 4.06
N ALA A 444 -7.50 1.96 2.91
CA ALA A 444 -8.24 1.80 1.67
C ALA A 444 -9.24 0.63 1.75
N MET A 445 -8.85 -0.50 2.36
CA MET A 445 -9.73 -1.63 2.62
C MET A 445 -10.90 -1.22 3.54
N GLY A 446 -10.62 -0.48 4.62
CA GLY A 446 -11.64 0.03 5.53
C GLY A 446 -12.68 0.90 4.83
N ALA A 447 -12.24 1.77 3.91
CA ALA A 447 -13.13 2.57 3.08
C ALA A 447 -13.99 1.70 2.13
N GLY A 448 -13.39 0.68 1.50
CA GLY A 448 -14.11 -0.27 0.66
C GLY A 448 -15.17 -1.05 1.44
N LYS A 449 -14.87 -1.47 2.66
CA LYS A 449 -15.80 -2.17 3.56
C LYS A 449 -16.97 -1.27 3.98
N LYS A 450 -16.70 -0.01 4.36
CA LYS A 450 -17.75 0.97 4.68
C LYS A 450 -18.66 1.21 3.48
N ALA A 451 -18.08 1.43 2.31
CA ALA A 451 -18.84 1.62 1.07
C ALA A 451 -19.72 0.40 0.75
N ALA A 452 -19.19 -0.82 0.84
CA ALA A 452 -19.95 -2.04 0.58
C ALA A 452 -21.17 -2.17 1.51
N LYS A 453 -21.02 -1.83 2.80
CA LYS A 453 -22.14 -1.81 3.74
C LYS A 453 -23.22 -0.80 3.33
N ALA A 454 -22.82 0.44 3.05
CA ALA A 454 -23.76 1.50 2.67
C ALA A 454 -24.41 1.21 1.30
N MET A 455 -23.69 0.62 0.35
CA MET A 455 -24.23 0.18 -0.93
C MET A 455 -25.28 -0.92 -0.76
N ASP A 456 -25.03 -1.90 0.13
CA ASP A 456 -25.98 -2.95 0.46
C ASP A 456 -27.28 -2.35 1.01
N GLU A 457 -27.18 -1.48 2.01
CA GLU A 457 -28.35 -0.78 2.58
C GLU A 457 -29.13 0.01 1.53
N TYR A 458 -28.45 0.73 0.64
CA TYR A 458 -29.07 1.47 -0.46
C TYR A 458 -29.77 0.54 -1.45
N LEU A 459 -29.13 -0.53 -1.86
CA LEU A 459 -29.66 -1.45 -2.87
C LEU A 459 -30.82 -2.32 -2.33
N GLN A 460 -30.85 -2.63 -1.04
CA GLN A 460 -31.98 -3.33 -0.43
C GLN A 460 -33.24 -2.49 -0.39
N ASN A 461 -33.13 -1.16 -0.32
CA ASN A 461 -34.26 -0.23 -0.27
C ASN A 461 -34.70 0.28 -1.67
N LYS A 462 -34.04 -0.18 -2.75
CA LYS A 462 -34.36 0.13 -4.13
C LYS A 462 -35.01 -1.06 -4.85
#